data_8c5623dd39b25204e3e1a325d5006892
#
_entry.id   8c5623dd39b25204e3e1a325d5006892
#
_cell.length_a   1.000
_cell.length_b   1.000
_cell.length_c   1.000
_cell.angle_alpha   90.00
_cell.angle_beta   90.00
_cell.angle_gamma   90.00
#
_symmetry.space_group_name_H-M   'P 1'
#
loop_
_entity.id
_entity.type
_entity.pdbx_description
1 polymer ?
#
loop_
_entity_poly.entity_id
_entity_poly.type
_entity_poly.pdbx_seq_one_letter_code
_entity_poly.pdbx_strand_id
1 'polypeptide(L)'
;MSNNSYLSVYAKSFSWAGFFLPKKTLNKCSALYDFCRVADNLADDEEKIENKEKKFNQFEKDFNQKNFDNPIIKNMWDLINEFNISLKIVHDLLIGIKSDIKESVKLNSKKDLLIYSYRVAGTVGLMMAKILRVSKKSSLKSAIDLGIAMQLTNISRDVIEDYKNNRFYICLLYTSDAADEE
;
A
#
# COMPACT_ATOMS: atom_id res chain seq x y z
N MET A 1 15.00 22.19 -9.29
CA MET A 1 15.36 20.76 -9.34
C MET A 1 14.06 19.99 -9.35
N SER A 2 13.69 19.32 -10.45
CA SER A 2 12.48 18.51 -10.53
C SER A 2 12.72 17.23 -9.74
N ASN A 3 12.20 17.17 -8.51
CA ASN A 3 12.06 15.90 -7.84
C ASN A 3 11.13 15.05 -8.71
N ASN A 4 11.68 14.08 -9.45
CA ASN A 4 10.89 13.06 -10.11
C ASN A 4 10.21 12.26 -9.00
N SER A 5 8.94 12.56 -8.73
CA SER A 5 8.10 11.78 -7.84
C SER A 5 7.97 10.36 -8.40
N TYR A 6 8.06 9.34 -7.55
CA TYR A 6 7.80 7.94 -7.94
C TYR A 6 6.45 7.78 -8.66
N LEU A 7 5.46 8.61 -8.32
CA LEU A 7 4.16 8.63 -8.99
C LEU A 7 4.29 8.85 -10.51
N SER A 8 5.14 9.79 -10.95
CA SER A 8 5.31 10.12 -12.37
C SER A 8 6.04 9.02 -13.15
N VAL A 9 6.87 8.25 -12.48
CA VAL A 9 7.72 7.20 -13.08
C VAL A 9 7.00 5.86 -13.15
N TYR A 10 6.35 5.45 -12.06
CA TYR A 10 5.84 4.08 -11.90
C TYR A 10 4.32 3.96 -12.00
N ALA A 11 3.56 5.04 -11.83
CA ALA A 11 2.10 5.00 -11.80
C ALA A 11 1.48 5.85 -12.93
N LYS A 12 1.68 5.48 -14.18
CA LYS A 12 1.21 6.24 -15.36
C LYS A 12 -0.28 6.58 -15.30
N SER A 13 -1.14 5.63 -14.92
CA SER A 13 -2.60 5.85 -14.80
C SER A 13 -2.93 6.87 -13.71
N PHE A 14 -2.30 6.78 -12.53
CA PHE A 14 -2.49 7.75 -11.46
C PHE A 14 -1.88 9.11 -11.80
N SER A 15 -0.74 9.15 -12.50
CA SER A 15 -0.14 10.37 -12.99
C SER A 15 -1.06 11.10 -13.97
N TRP A 16 -1.72 10.35 -14.87
CA TRP A 16 -2.67 10.92 -15.83
C TRP A 16 -3.93 11.45 -15.12
N ALA A 17 -4.49 10.68 -14.19
CA ALA A 17 -5.61 11.15 -13.37
C ALA A 17 -5.23 12.39 -12.52
N GLY A 18 -3.99 12.44 -12.03
CA GLY A 18 -3.44 13.54 -11.27
C GLY A 18 -3.34 14.86 -12.05
N PHE A 19 -3.29 14.80 -13.38
CA PHE A 19 -3.26 15.99 -14.23
C PHE A 19 -4.47 16.93 -14.01
N PHE A 20 -5.60 16.36 -13.62
CA PHE A 20 -6.82 17.12 -13.33
C PHE A 20 -6.88 17.69 -11.90
N LEU A 21 -5.92 17.36 -11.06
CA LEU A 21 -5.85 17.87 -9.68
C LEU A 21 -5.09 19.19 -9.59
N PRO A 22 -5.48 20.10 -8.69
CA PRO A 22 -4.66 21.25 -8.36
C PRO A 22 -3.24 20.80 -7.93
N LYS A 23 -2.20 21.48 -8.39
CA LYS A 23 -0.80 21.13 -8.16
C LYS A 23 -0.48 20.84 -6.69
N LYS A 24 -1.06 21.64 -5.76
CA LYS A 24 -0.89 21.45 -4.32
C LYS A 24 -1.46 20.10 -3.83
N THR A 25 -2.62 19.70 -4.35
CA THR A 25 -3.25 18.41 -4.02
C THR A 25 -2.46 17.26 -4.64
N LEU A 26 -2.05 17.39 -5.90
CA LEU A 26 -1.22 16.38 -6.58
C LEU A 26 0.07 16.11 -5.80
N ASN A 27 0.78 17.15 -5.34
CA ASN A 27 2.00 16.99 -4.56
C ASN A 27 1.76 16.20 -3.26
N LYS A 28 0.61 16.37 -2.62
CA LYS A 28 0.23 15.62 -1.41
C LYS A 28 -0.09 14.16 -1.70
N CYS A 29 -0.82 13.90 -2.80
CA CYS A 29 -1.05 12.54 -3.28
C CYS A 29 0.27 11.85 -3.64
N SER A 30 1.20 12.58 -4.27
CA SER A 30 2.54 12.07 -4.58
C SER A 30 3.34 11.73 -3.32
N ALA A 31 3.27 12.56 -2.28
CA ALA A 31 3.96 12.29 -1.02
C ALA A 31 3.46 11.01 -0.33
N LEU A 32 2.14 10.76 -0.36
CA LEU A 32 1.60 9.48 0.11
C LEU A 32 2.10 8.31 -0.74
N TYR A 33 2.06 8.45 -2.06
CA TYR A 33 2.54 7.42 -2.98
C TYR A 33 4.03 7.11 -2.77
N ASP A 34 4.85 8.14 -2.60
CA ASP A 34 6.29 7.99 -2.37
C ASP A 34 6.57 7.23 -1.06
N PHE A 35 5.80 7.50 0.01
CA PHE A 35 5.90 6.76 1.27
C PHE A 35 5.56 5.27 1.08
N CYS A 36 4.43 4.98 0.42
CA CYS A 36 4.03 3.60 0.13
C CYS A 36 5.09 2.89 -0.71
N ARG A 37 5.57 3.54 -1.78
CA ARG A 37 6.54 2.95 -2.71
C ARG A 37 7.90 2.67 -2.07
N VAL A 38 8.35 3.56 -1.18
CA VAL A 38 9.60 3.31 -0.43
C VAL A 38 9.43 2.11 0.49
N ALA A 39 8.30 2.00 1.20
CA ALA A 39 8.03 0.85 2.06
C ALA A 39 7.93 -0.47 1.25
N ASP A 40 7.23 -0.45 0.11
CA ASP A 40 7.13 -1.61 -0.80
C ASP A 40 8.51 -2.02 -1.32
N ASN A 41 9.33 -1.07 -1.79
CA ASN A 41 10.66 -1.38 -2.30
C ASN A 41 11.55 -2.05 -1.24
N LEU A 42 11.42 -1.66 0.04
CA LEU A 42 12.17 -2.32 1.13
C LEU A 42 11.75 -3.79 1.34
N ALA A 43 10.52 -4.13 1.00
CA ALA A 43 10.02 -5.50 1.08
C ALA A 43 10.34 -6.32 -0.19
N ASP A 44 10.38 -5.67 -1.36
CA ASP A 44 10.56 -6.31 -2.67
C ASP A 44 12.02 -6.41 -3.13
N ASP A 45 12.97 -5.78 -2.41
CA ASP A 45 14.40 -5.80 -2.76
C ASP A 45 14.91 -7.24 -2.97
N GLU A 46 15.85 -7.46 -3.92
CA GLU A 46 16.45 -8.79 -4.22
C GLU A 46 17.45 -9.24 -3.15
N GLU A 47 17.45 -8.62 -1.98
CA GLU A 47 18.35 -8.94 -0.88
C GLU A 47 17.87 -10.15 -0.04
N LYS A 48 18.78 -10.66 0.80
CA LYS A 48 18.43 -11.66 1.81
C LYS A 48 17.36 -11.12 2.77
N ILE A 49 16.45 -11.98 3.20
CA ILE A 49 15.33 -11.65 4.08
C ILE A 49 15.77 -10.90 5.34
N GLU A 50 16.84 -11.36 5.98
CA GLU A 50 17.41 -10.72 7.18
C GLU A 50 17.76 -9.24 6.94
N ASN A 51 18.29 -8.91 5.75
CA ASN A 51 18.62 -7.54 5.39
C ASN A 51 17.36 -6.71 5.12
N LYS A 52 16.37 -7.29 4.41
CA LYS A 52 15.08 -6.65 4.18
C LYS A 52 14.39 -6.33 5.51
N GLU A 53 14.30 -7.30 6.42
CA GLU A 53 13.72 -7.11 7.76
C GLU A 53 14.45 -6.01 8.53
N LYS A 54 15.79 -6.00 8.51
CA LYS A 54 16.58 -4.98 9.19
C LYS A 54 16.31 -3.60 8.64
N LYS A 55 16.30 -3.44 7.30
CA LYS A 55 16.03 -2.16 6.63
C LYS A 55 14.59 -1.69 6.92
N PHE A 56 13.61 -2.59 6.83
CA PHE A 56 12.21 -2.28 7.08
C PHE A 56 11.98 -1.89 8.55
N ASN A 57 12.56 -2.64 9.49
CA ASN A 57 12.48 -2.32 10.93
C ASN A 57 13.13 -0.97 11.24
N GLN A 58 14.23 -0.61 10.56
CA GLN A 58 14.84 0.71 10.70
C GLN A 58 13.91 1.81 10.18
N PHE A 59 13.30 1.61 9.00
CA PHE A 59 12.33 2.55 8.43
C PHE A 59 11.12 2.76 9.36
N GLU A 60 10.56 1.67 9.89
CA GLU A 60 9.46 1.71 10.86
C GLU A 60 9.84 2.43 12.15
N LYS A 61 11.07 2.19 12.66
CA LYS A 61 11.62 2.90 13.82
C LYS A 61 11.77 4.38 13.55
N ASP A 62 12.36 4.76 12.41
CA ASP A 62 12.55 6.14 12.00
C ASP A 62 11.21 6.87 11.86
N PHE A 63 10.20 6.19 11.30
CA PHE A 63 8.84 6.72 11.23
C PHE A 63 8.25 6.98 12.62
N ASN A 64 8.34 6.00 13.54
CA ASN A 64 7.80 6.12 14.89
C ASN A 64 8.53 7.18 15.73
N GLN A 65 9.84 7.35 15.52
CA GLN A 65 10.66 8.35 16.21
C GLN A 65 10.61 9.74 15.56
N LYS A 66 9.85 9.90 14.45
CA LYS A 66 9.74 11.16 13.69
C LYS A 66 11.11 11.64 13.20
N ASN A 67 11.90 10.74 12.63
CA ASN A 67 13.18 11.11 12.05
C ASN A 67 12.95 11.96 10.77
N PHE A 68 12.87 13.27 10.94
CA PHE A 68 12.57 14.21 9.86
C PHE A 68 13.78 14.56 8.98
N ASP A 69 14.95 13.99 9.25
CA ASP A 69 16.07 14.01 8.30
C ASP A 69 15.75 13.20 7.05
N ASN A 70 14.85 12.20 7.18
CA ASN A 70 14.30 11.49 6.05
C ASN A 70 13.08 12.26 5.48
N PRO A 71 13.18 12.82 4.25
CA PRO A 71 12.11 13.63 3.66
C PRO A 71 10.82 12.85 3.41
N ILE A 72 10.90 11.52 3.16
CA ILE A 72 9.73 10.66 2.98
C ILE A 72 8.92 10.58 4.27
N ILE A 73 9.61 10.35 5.38
CA ILE A 73 8.99 10.31 6.71
C ILE A 73 8.41 11.66 7.08
N LYS A 74 9.18 12.74 6.89
CA LYS A 74 8.71 14.10 7.14
C LYS A 74 7.43 14.40 6.37
N ASN A 75 7.42 14.17 5.06
CA ASN A 75 6.25 14.42 4.22
C ASN A 75 5.03 13.61 4.67
N MET A 76 5.22 12.34 5.06
CA MET A 76 4.12 11.52 5.58
C MET A 76 3.57 12.06 6.89
N TRP A 77 4.42 12.54 7.81
CA TRP A 77 3.97 13.18 9.05
C TRP A 77 3.25 14.51 8.80
N ASP A 78 3.67 15.29 7.80
CA ASP A 78 2.97 16.51 7.37
C ASP A 78 1.54 16.17 6.88
N LEU A 79 1.37 15.06 6.11
CA LEU A 79 0.05 14.56 5.69
C LEU A 79 -0.80 14.09 6.88
N ILE A 80 -0.20 13.35 7.82
CA ILE A 80 -0.89 12.85 9.02
C ILE A 80 -1.49 14.03 9.79
N ASN A 81 -0.69 15.07 10.02
CA ASN A 81 -1.12 16.24 10.78
C ASN A 81 -2.15 17.08 10.02
N GLU A 82 -1.93 17.34 8.72
CA GLU A 82 -2.82 18.22 7.93
C GLU A 82 -4.19 17.58 7.68
N PHE A 83 -4.25 16.27 7.46
CA PHE A 83 -5.49 15.57 7.09
C PHE A 83 -6.07 14.72 8.21
N ASN A 84 -5.53 14.81 9.40
CA ASN A 84 -5.95 14.02 10.56
C ASN A 84 -6.03 12.51 10.22
N ILE A 85 -4.95 12.00 9.63
CA ILE A 85 -4.81 10.58 9.33
C ILE A 85 -4.47 9.85 10.63
N SER A 86 -5.22 8.81 10.97
CA SER A 86 -4.92 8.01 12.16
C SER A 86 -3.62 7.21 11.98
N LEU A 87 -2.73 7.26 12.95
CA LEU A 87 -1.49 6.46 12.95
C LEU A 87 -1.78 4.96 12.81
N LYS A 88 -2.91 4.49 13.36
CA LYS A 88 -3.33 3.10 13.18
C LYS A 88 -3.43 2.70 11.70
N ILE A 89 -3.94 3.58 10.83
CA ILE A 89 -4.08 3.30 9.39
C ILE A 89 -2.70 3.14 8.75
N VAL A 90 -1.74 3.99 9.13
CA VAL A 90 -0.36 3.90 8.62
C VAL A 90 0.33 2.64 9.13
N HIS A 91 0.15 2.31 10.41
CA HIS A 91 0.69 1.07 10.97
C HIS A 91 0.06 -0.17 10.33
N ASP A 92 -1.26 -0.17 10.08
CA ASP A 92 -1.92 -1.27 9.36
C ASP A 92 -1.30 -1.48 7.96
N LEU A 93 -0.98 -0.39 7.24
CA LEU A 93 -0.26 -0.45 5.96
C LEU A 93 1.13 -1.09 6.15
N LEU A 94 1.94 -0.57 7.07
CA LEU A 94 3.30 -1.09 7.30
C LEU A 94 3.29 -2.57 7.71
N ILE A 95 2.33 -2.99 8.54
CA ILE A 95 2.14 -4.41 8.91
C ILE A 95 1.82 -5.25 7.66
N GLY A 96 0.97 -4.73 6.76
CA GLY A 96 0.63 -5.41 5.51
C GLY A 96 1.85 -5.62 4.63
N ILE A 97 2.61 -4.56 4.34
CA ILE A 97 3.82 -4.62 3.51
C ILE A 97 4.88 -5.52 4.15
N LYS A 98 5.12 -5.39 5.45
CA LYS A 98 6.08 -6.22 6.19
C LYS A 98 5.73 -7.72 6.11
N SER A 99 4.45 -8.06 5.97
CA SER A 99 4.04 -9.46 5.87
C SER A 99 4.55 -10.17 4.60
N ASP A 100 4.99 -9.39 3.60
CA ASP A 100 5.57 -9.89 2.34
C ASP A 100 7.09 -10.16 2.46
N ILE A 101 7.74 -9.75 3.55
CA ILE A 101 9.15 -10.04 3.85
C ILE A 101 9.27 -11.46 4.42
N LYS A 102 9.09 -12.48 3.57
CA LYS A 102 9.16 -13.90 3.96
C LYS A 102 9.66 -14.73 2.78
N GLU A 103 10.25 -15.90 3.07
CA GLU A 103 10.62 -16.87 2.03
C GLU A 103 9.40 -17.37 1.25
N SER A 104 8.25 -17.45 1.92
CA SER A 104 7.00 -17.81 1.30
C SER A 104 5.86 -17.07 1.99
N VAL A 105 5.04 -16.40 1.20
CA VAL A 105 3.80 -15.76 1.65
C VAL A 105 2.64 -16.65 1.26
N LYS A 106 1.83 -17.07 2.23
CA LYS A 106 0.68 -17.92 1.99
C LYS A 106 -0.52 -17.41 2.78
N LEU A 107 -1.60 -17.09 2.08
CA LEU A 107 -2.88 -16.75 2.68
C LEU A 107 -3.76 -18.01 2.69
N ASN A 108 -4.27 -18.35 3.88
CA ASN A 108 -4.95 -19.64 4.09
C ASN A 108 -6.48 -19.52 4.06
N SER A 109 -7.02 -18.31 4.01
CA SER A 109 -8.46 -18.07 4.04
C SER A 109 -8.85 -16.81 3.26
N LYS A 110 -10.09 -16.75 2.79
CA LYS A 110 -10.69 -15.54 2.20
C LYS A 110 -10.60 -14.34 3.16
N LYS A 111 -10.71 -14.61 4.45
CA LYS A 111 -10.55 -13.59 5.49
C LYS A 111 -9.12 -13.02 5.50
N ASP A 112 -8.10 -13.88 5.39
CA ASP A 112 -6.70 -13.44 5.34
C ASP A 112 -6.45 -12.60 4.09
N LEU A 113 -6.99 -13.02 2.94
CA LEU A 113 -6.90 -12.26 1.69
C LEU A 113 -7.54 -10.87 1.81
N LEU A 114 -8.72 -10.77 2.41
CA LEU A 114 -9.38 -9.49 2.62
C LEU A 114 -8.64 -8.60 3.62
N ILE A 115 -8.10 -9.17 4.71
CA ILE A 115 -7.29 -8.44 5.68
C ILE A 115 -6.00 -7.92 5.04
N TYR A 116 -5.32 -8.76 4.26
CA TYR A 116 -4.12 -8.37 3.53
C TYR A 116 -4.44 -7.22 2.54
N SER A 117 -5.45 -7.41 1.68
CA SER A 117 -5.87 -6.40 0.69
C SER A 117 -6.28 -5.08 1.35
N TYR A 118 -6.97 -5.14 2.50
CA TYR A 118 -7.25 -3.94 3.30
C TYR A 118 -5.97 -3.25 3.75
N ARG A 119 -5.02 -4.01 4.31
CA ARG A 119 -3.78 -3.46 4.86
C ARG A 119 -2.93 -2.77 3.79
N VAL A 120 -2.69 -3.42 2.64
CA VAL A 120 -1.78 -2.90 1.61
C VAL A 120 -2.42 -1.90 0.65
N ALA A 121 -3.75 -1.89 0.51
CA ALA A 121 -4.44 -1.04 -0.46
C ALA A 121 -5.68 -0.31 0.08
N GLY A 122 -6.51 -0.95 0.91
CA GLY A 122 -7.67 -0.28 1.53
C GLY A 122 -7.26 0.90 2.41
N THR A 123 -6.16 0.77 3.16
CA THR A 123 -5.55 1.85 3.97
C THR A 123 -5.10 3.01 3.08
N VAL A 124 -4.49 2.72 1.93
CA VAL A 124 -4.04 3.72 0.94
C VAL A 124 -5.25 4.45 0.36
N GLY A 125 -6.30 3.72 -0.03
CA GLY A 125 -7.56 4.30 -0.50
C GLY A 125 -8.17 5.27 0.52
N LEU A 126 -8.20 4.89 1.79
CA LEU A 126 -8.70 5.74 2.88
C LEU A 126 -7.84 7.00 3.09
N MET A 127 -6.51 6.87 3.09
CA MET A 127 -5.60 8.01 3.23
C MET A 127 -5.71 8.96 2.04
N MET A 128 -5.79 8.41 0.82
CA MET A 128 -5.98 9.20 -0.40
C MET A 128 -7.30 10.00 -0.35
N ALA A 129 -8.41 9.36 0.05
CA ALA A 129 -9.69 10.04 0.19
C ALA A 129 -9.63 11.20 1.20
N LYS A 130 -8.91 11.03 2.32
CA LYS A 130 -8.70 12.11 3.29
C LYS A 130 -7.89 13.27 2.69
N ILE A 131 -6.84 13.00 1.93
CA ILE A 131 -6.05 14.02 1.21
C ILE A 131 -6.92 14.78 0.22
N LEU A 132 -7.84 14.10 -0.44
CA LEU A 132 -8.85 14.69 -1.33
C LEU A 132 -10.01 15.36 -0.58
N ARG A 133 -9.92 15.49 0.76
CA ARG A 133 -10.89 16.15 1.65
C ARG A 133 -12.30 15.53 1.62
N VAL A 134 -12.37 14.23 1.35
CA VAL A 134 -13.63 13.48 1.49
C VAL A 134 -13.98 13.37 2.98
N SER A 135 -15.16 13.83 3.37
CA SER A 135 -15.65 13.84 4.76
C SER A 135 -16.79 12.84 5.00
N LYS A 136 -17.56 12.51 3.96
CA LYS A 136 -18.72 11.63 4.08
C LYS A 136 -18.28 10.20 4.42
N LYS A 137 -18.75 9.67 5.55
CA LYS A 137 -18.37 8.33 6.06
C LYS A 137 -18.61 7.21 5.03
N SER A 138 -19.71 7.25 4.28
CA SER A 138 -19.98 6.25 3.23
C SER A 138 -18.93 6.31 2.11
N SER A 139 -18.51 7.51 1.69
CA SER A 139 -17.49 7.68 0.64
C SER A 139 -16.10 7.25 1.12
N LEU A 140 -15.77 7.45 2.40
CA LEU A 140 -14.52 6.91 2.97
C LEU A 140 -14.54 5.38 2.99
N LYS A 141 -15.69 4.76 3.28
CA LYS A 141 -15.85 3.30 3.18
C LYS A 141 -15.67 2.82 1.74
N SER A 142 -16.33 3.48 0.77
CA SER A 142 -16.17 3.15 -0.65
C SER A 142 -14.71 3.29 -1.14
N ALA A 143 -13.94 4.23 -0.59
CA ALA A 143 -12.52 4.37 -0.92
C ALA A 143 -11.68 3.19 -0.41
N ILE A 144 -12.03 2.64 0.77
CA ILE A 144 -11.43 1.40 1.29
C ILE A 144 -11.79 0.23 0.36
N ASP A 145 -13.08 0.08 0.03
CA ASP A 145 -13.58 -1.01 -0.81
C ASP A 145 -12.93 -0.96 -2.21
N LEU A 146 -12.75 0.23 -2.78
CA LEU A 146 -12.02 0.44 -4.05
C LEU A 146 -10.56 0.00 -3.94
N GLY A 147 -9.86 0.38 -2.87
CA GLY A 147 -8.48 -0.06 -2.63
C GLY A 147 -8.38 -1.59 -2.57
N ILE A 148 -9.26 -2.24 -1.80
CA ILE A 148 -9.33 -3.70 -1.72
C ILE A 148 -9.58 -4.32 -3.10
N ALA A 149 -10.55 -3.81 -3.86
CA ALA A 149 -10.89 -4.31 -5.19
C ALA A 149 -9.70 -4.18 -6.17
N MET A 150 -8.96 -3.07 -6.11
CA MET A 150 -7.75 -2.88 -6.92
C MET A 150 -6.67 -3.92 -6.55
N GLN A 151 -6.47 -4.21 -5.26
CA GLN A 151 -5.49 -5.21 -4.84
C GLN A 151 -5.91 -6.61 -5.26
N LEU A 152 -7.18 -6.98 -5.14
CA LEU A 152 -7.68 -8.26 -5.63
C LEU A 152 -7.49 -8.39 -7.15
N THR A 153 -7.67 -7.30 -7.90
CA THR A 153 -7.41 -7.27 -9.35
C THR A 153 -5.91 -7.48 -9.64
N ASN A 154 -5.01 -6.83 -8.88
CA ASN A 154 -3.57 -7.03 -9.03
C ASN A 154 -3.19 -8.50 -8.74
N ILE A 155 -3.64 -9.06 -7.63
CA ILE A 155 -3.39 -10.46 -7.27
C ILE A 155 -3.91 -11.41 -8.38
N SER A 156 -5.09 -11.14 -8.94
CA SER A 156 -5.65 -11.96 -10.02
C SER A 156 -4.87 -11.85 -11.33
N ARG A 157 -4.31 -10.68 -11.63
CA ARG A 157 -3.49 -10.44 -12.81
C ARG A 157 -2.12 -11.10 -12.69
N ASP A 158 -1.51 -11.02 -11.52
CA ASP A 158 -0.09 -11.29 -11.32
C ASP A 158 0.17 -12.70 -10.73
N VAL A 159 -0.83 -13.62 -10.77
CA VAL A 159 -0.76 -14.98 -10.16
C VAL A 159 0.51 -15.75 -10.55
N ILE A 160 0.92 -15.69 -11.83
CA ILE A 160 2.10 -16.42 -12.31
C ILE A 160 3.40 -15.80 -11.78
N GLU A 161 3.45 -14.48 -11.72
CA GLU A 161 4.61 -13.73 -11.19
C GLU A 161 4.73 -13.92 -9.69
N ASP A 162 3.63 -13.80 -8.96
CA ASP A 162 3.56 -14.05 -7.51
C ASP A 162 3.99 -15.48 -7.18
N TYR A 163 3.52 -16.47 -7.94
CA TYR A 163 3.93 -17.86 -7.76
C TYR A 163 5.45 -18.05 -7.90
N LYS A 164 6.09 -17.41 -8.90
CA LYS A 164 7.55 -17.47 -9.09
C LYS A 164 8.31 -16.85 -7.91
N ASN A 165 7.70 -15.89 -7.23
CA ASN A 165 8.25 -15.20 -6.06
C ASN A 165 7.84 -15.87 -4.73
N ASN A 166 7.33 -17.11 -4.75
CA ASN A 166 6.81 -17.84 -3.60
C ASN A 166 5.68 -17.09 -2.84
N ARG A 167 4.87 -16.33 -3.57
CA ARG A 167 3.71 -15.60 -3.04
C ARG A 167 2.41 -16.28 -3.48
N PHE A 168 1.69 -16.82 -2.51
CA PHE A 168 0.47 -17.60 -2.73
C PHE A 168 -0.71 -16.86 -2.09
N TYR A 169 -1.18 -15.82 -2.76
CA TYR A 169 -2.32 -15.02 -2.30
C TYR A 169 -3.67 -15.68 -2.59
N ILE A 170 -3.75 -16.50 -3.65
CA ILE A 170 -4.95 -17.25 -4.01
C ILE A 170 -4.81 -18.67 -3.49
N CYS A 171 -5.69 -19.06 -2.58
CA CYS A 171 -5.74 -20.43 -2.08
C CYS A 171 -6.56 -21.33 -3.04
N LEU A 172 -6.04 -22.52 -3.35
CA LEU A 172 -6.74 -23.51 -4.17
C LEU A 172 -8.12 -23.91 -3.61
N LEU A 173 -8.35 -23.73 -2.30
CA LEU A 173 -9.66 -23.95 -1.69
C LEU A 173 -10.77 -23.02 -2.22
N TYR A 174 -10.41 -21.88 -2.85
CA TYR A 174 -11.41 -20.99 -3.46
C TYR A 174 -11.80 -21.40 -4.87
N THR A 175 -10.98 -22.23 -5.53
CA THR A 175 -11.29 -22.77 -6.86
C THR A 175 -12.15 -24.02 -6.80
N SER A 176 -12.18 -24.74 -5.66
CA SER A 176 -13.04 -25.90 -5.45
C SER A 176 -14.48 -25.50 -5.09
N ASP A 177 -14.68 -24.46 -4.27
CA ASP A 177 -16.03 -24.00 -3.90
C ASP A 177 -16.80 -23.40 -5.09
N ALA A 178 -16.09 -22.87 -6.10
CA ALA A 178 -16.73 -22.35 -7.31
C ALA A 178 -17.13 -23.46 -8.31
N ALA A 179 -16.62 -24.69 -8.15
CA ALA A 179 -16.97 -25.85 -9.00
C ALA A 179 -18.16 -26.65 -8.46
N ASP A 180 -18.51 -26.43 -7.18
CA ASP A 180 -19.61 -27.16 -6.53
C ASP A 180 -20.95 -26.39 -6.53
N GLU A 181 -21.00 -25.18 -7.14
CA GLU A 181 -22.24 -24.37 -7.29
C GLU A 181 -22.87 -24.40 -8.68
N GLU A 182 -22.57 -25.41 -9.54
CA GLU A 182 -23.30 -25.65 -10.79
C GLU A 182 -24.34 -26.82 -10.67
#